data_8789d0abf4d0b16282d544265022abae
#
_entry.id   8789d0abf4d0b16282d544265022abae
#
_cell.length_a   1.000
_cell.length_b   1.000
_cell.length_c   1.000
_cell.angle_alpha   90.00
_cell.angle_beta   90.00
_cell.angle_gamma   90.00
#
_symmetry.space_group_name_H-M   'P 1'
#
loop_
_entity.id
_entity.type
_entity.pdbx_description
1 polymer ?
#
loop_
_entity_poly.entity_id
_entity_poly.type
_entity_poly.pdbx_seq_one_letter_code
_entity_poly.pdbx_strand_id
1 'polypeptide(L)'
;MKAVVLAGGHATRLWPITKDRAKPLLPLGKKPIIEYILEDLEDLEEVIISTNDKFAEDFQDYIDEYNRENVRVAVESQQSEEEKPGTIGAIINLLDEEDIDDDLLVIGGDNYYSFNTSDFLDFCRRKEGPVNVVYDVKDLDLATGFGIVDTEGDKIKDFVEKPEQPPSTLASTAFYYFPRKDVELFHKYEKHFKDTDVPADKYLDEPGRLIEWAHEKTDMFTYSFDGDWYDIGTVQGYVEAMSSVVDGNIIKGDTENSDIGENVFVMEGSTLKNTTVENSIIFANTEVNDSEIRNSIIDKFCEIEDTDMKNALVGEHTTL
;
A
#
# COMPACT_ATOMS: atom_id res chain seq x y z
N MET A 1 12.68 12.30 -14.30
CA MET A 1 12.38 11.54 -13.05
C MET A 1 11.26 10.57 -13.34
N LYS A 2 11.41 9.31 -12.93
CA LYS A 2 10.41 8.25 -13.08
C LYS A 2 9.92 7.76 -11.72
N ALA A 3 8.71 7.22 -11.67
CA ALA A 3 8.18 6.57 -10.47
C ALA A 3 7.81 5.12 -10.77
N VAL A 4 8.09 4.23 -9.82
CA VAL A 4 7.62 2.84 -9.78
C VAL A 4 6.64 2.70 -8.62
N VAL A 5 5.39 2.39 -8.93
CA VAL A 5 4.34 2.09 -7.95
C VAL A 5 4.22 0.58 -7.84
N LEU A 6 4.59 0.05 -6.69
CA LEU A 6 4.62 -1.39 -6.42
C LEU A 6 3.21 -1.92 -6.13
N ALA A 7 2.69 -2.75 -7.00
CA ALA A 7 1.31 -3.26 -6.96
C ALA A 7 1.21 -4.79 -7.16
N GLY A 8 2.34 -5.52 -7.12
CA GLY A 8 2.40 -6.97 -7.35
C GLY A 8 2.08 -7.85 -6.13
N GLY A 9 1.82 -7.26 -4.97
CA GLY A 9 1.54 -7.99 -3.72
C GLY A 9 0.18 -8.71 -3.72
N HIS A 10 0.12 -9.95 -3.19
CA HIS A 10 -1.12 -10.74 -3.10
C HIS A 10 -2.05 -10.33 -1.95
N ALA A 11 -1.61 -9.49 -1.03
CA ALA A 11 -2.40 -8.96 0.11
C ALA A 11 -3.20 -10.03 0.89
N THR A 12 -2.58 -11.18 1.18
CA THR A 12 -3.24 -12.35 1.77
C THR A 12 -3.92 -12.11 3.11
N ARG A 13 -3.49 -11.08 3.85
CA ARG A 13 -4.11 -10.66 5.12
C ARG A 13 -5.53 -10.11 4.96
N LEU A 14 -5.89 -9.64 3.77
CA LEU A 14 -7.24 -9.19 3.41
C LEU A 14 -8.03 -10.22 2.59
N TRP A 15 -7.55 -11.46 2.47
CA TRP A 15 -8.35 -12.51 1.87
C TRP A 15 -9.62 -12.77 2.70
N PRO A 16 -10.75 -13.04 2.06
CA PRO A 16 -10.94 -13.31 0.62
C PRO A 16 -11.09 -12.06 -0.28
N ILE A 17 -11.20 -10.84 0.27
CA ILE A 17 -11.49 -9.60 -0.48
C ILE A 17 -10.48 -9.34 -1.62
N THR A 18 -9.20 -9.60 -1.36
CA THR A 18 -8.09 -9.38 -2.31
C THR A 18 -7.66 -10.65 -3.03
N LYS A 19 -8.46 -11.74 -2.92
CA LYS A 19 -8.10 -12.99 -3.58
C LYS A 19 -8.09 -12.84 -5.09
N ASP A 20 -9.09 -12.17 -5.64
CA ASP A 20 -9.28 -12.00 -7.08
C ASP A 20 -9.36 -10.52 -7.49
N ARG A 21 -8.80 -9.64 -6.71
CA ARG A 21 -8.74 -8.18 -6.91
C ARG A 21 -7.46 -7.62 -6.33
N ALA A 22 -6.74 -6.80 -7.08
CA ALA A 22 -5.55 -6.10 -6.60
C ALA A 22 -5.89 -5.15 -5.46
N LYS A 23 -5.15 -5.19 -4.34
CA LYS A 23 -5.38 -4.30 -3.19
C LYS A 23 -5.34 -2.81 -3.55
N PRO A 24 -4.40 -2.30 -4.39
CA PRO A 24 -4.39 -0.90 -4.79
C PRO A 24 -5.63 -0.44 -5.56
N LEU A 25 -6.41 -1.37 -6.13
CA LEU A 25 -7.67 -1.08 -6.82
C LEU A 25 -8.90 -1.17 -5.90
N LEU A 26 -8.73 -1.45 -4.61
CA LEU A 26 -9.83 -1.36 -3.66
C LEU A 26 -10.31 0.09 -3.51
N PRO A 27 -11.64 0.32 -3.37
CA PRO A 27 -12.17 1.67 -3.21
C PRO A 27 -11.76 2.29 -1.88
N LEU A 28 -11.30 3.53 -1.93
CA LEU A 28 -11.04 4.37 -0.77
C LEU A 28 -11.80 5.69 -0.95
N GLY A 29 -12.93 5.83 -0.28
CA GLY A 29 -13.85 6.93 -0.52
C GLY A 29 -14.52 6.84 -1.88
N LYS A 30 -14.15 7.73 -2.81
CA LYS A 30 -14.78 7.84 -4.14
C LYS A 30 -13.95 7.27 -5.28
N LYS A 31 -12.71 6.87 -5.03
CA LYS A 31 -11.75 6.40 -6.02
C LYS A 31 -10.88 5.27 -5.43
N PRO A 32 -10.16 4.47 -6.24
CA PRO A 32 -9.28 3.43 -5.73
C PRO A 32 -8.06 3.99 -4.98
N ILE A 33 -7.46 3.17 -4.11
CA ILE A 33 -6.29 3.54 -3.30
C ILE A 33 -5.18 4.12 -4.18
N ILE A 34 -4.84 3.44 -5.26
CA ILE A 34 -3.74 3.84 -6.15
C ILE A 34 -3.94 5.23 -6.78
N GLU A 35 -5.18 5.66 -6.98
CA GLU A 35 -5.48 6.95 -7.63
C GLU A 35 -5.01 8.14 -6.80
N TYR A 36 -5.02 8.03 -5.46
CA TYR A 36 -4.44 9.06 -4.58
C TYR A 36 -2.95 9.26 -4.84
N ILE A 37 -2.22 8.15 -5.06
CA ILE A 37 -0.80 8.18 -5.40
C ILE A 37 -0.59 8.77 -6.80
N LEU A 38 -1.36 8.29 -7.79
CA LEU A 38 -1.21 8.71 -9.18
C LEU A 38 -1.50 10.19 -9.39
N GLU A 39 -2.49 10.76 -8.70
CA GLU A 39 -2.80 12.19 -8.77
C GLU A 39 -1.60 13.04 -8.32
N ASP A 40 -0.93 12.64 -7.25
CA ASP A 40 0.25 13.34 -6.73
C ASP A 40 1.50 13.23 -7.64
N LEU A 41 1.47 12.34 -8.63
CA LEU A 41 2.56 12.09 -9.57
C LEU A 41 2.27 12.63 -10.99
N GLU A 42 1.30 13.53 -11.14
CA GLU A 42 0.89 13.99 -12.47
C GLU A 42 1.96 14.75 -13.24
N ASP A 43 2.86 15.43 -12.55
CA ASP A 43 3.95 16.21 -13.14
C ASP A 43 5.20 15.38 -13.49
N LEU A 44 5.20 14.09 -13.21
CA LEU A 44 6.32 13.21 -13.53
C LEU A 44 6.31 12.80 -15.02
N GLU A 45 7.52 12.57 -15.53
CA GLU A 45 7.72 12.13 -16.92
C GLU A 45 7.07 10.75 -17.18
N GLU A 46 7.21 9.82 -16.24
CA GLU A 46 6.68 8.49 -16.36
C GLU A 46 6.38 7.88 -14.99
N VAL A 47 5.24 7.21 -14.89
CA VAL A 47 4.81 6.42 -13.74
C VAL A 47 4.55 5.00 -14.17
N ILE A 48 5.26 4.05 -13.58
CA ILE A 48 5.19 2.63 -13.92
C ILE A 48 4.49 1.89 -12.77
N ILE A 49 3.33 1.30 -13.03
CA ILE A 49 2.67 0.39 -12.09
C ILE A 49 3.27 -0.99 -12.29
N SER A 50 4.11 -1.44 -11.34
CA SER A 50 4.69 -2.78 -11.35
C SER A 50 3.72 -3.75 -10.68
N THR A 51 3.26 -4.75 -11.43
CA THR A 51 2.29 -5.74 -10.95
C THR A 51 2.61 -7.14 -11.47
N ASN A 52 1.99 -8.16 -10.87
CA ASN A 52 2.12 -9.55 -11.32
C ASN A 52 1.11 -9.89 -12.43
N ASP A 53 1.33 -11.04 -13.11
CA ASP A 53 0.47 -11.52 -14.20
C ASP A 53 -1.00 -11.62 -13.81
N LYS A 54 -1.31 -11.95 -12.57
CA LYS A 54 -2.68 -12.16 -12.09
C LYS A 54 -3.54 -10.90 -12.17
N PHE A 55 -2.94 -9.74 -11.89
CA PHE A 55 -3.65 -8.46 -11.79
C PHE A 55 -3.31 -7.50 -12.94
N ALA A 56 -2.51 -7.93 -13.90
CA ALA A 56 -2.06 -7.09 -15.01
C ALA A 56 -3.23 -6.55 -15.85
N GLU A 57 -4.24 -7.39 -16.13
CA GLU A 57 -5.44 -7.00 -16.89
C GLU A 57 -6.27 -5.97 -16.10
N ASP A 58 -6.48 -6.18 -14.80
CA ASP A 58 -7.23 -5.25 -13.95
C ASP A 58 -6.58 -3.84 -13.94
N PHE A 59 -5.25 -3.77 -13.84
CA PHE A 59 -4.54 -2.50 -13.90
C PHE A 59 -4.56 -1.88 -15.29
N GLN A 60 -4.48 -2.68 -16.36
CA GLN A 60 -4.57 -2.17 -17.72
C GLN A 60 -5.95 -1.56 -17.98
N ASP A 61 -7.02 -2.25 -17.62
CA ASP A 61 -8.39 -1.74 -17.73
C ASP A 61 -8.56 -0.43 -16.93
N TYR A 62 -8.00 -0.39 -15.70
CA TYR A 62 -8.06 0.81 -14.88
C TYR A 62 -7.34 2.00 -15.52
N ILE A 63 -6.12 1.85 -16.03
CA ILE A 63 -5.39 2.99 -16.64
C ILE A 63 -5.98 3.42 -17.97
N ASP A 64 -6.61 2.52 -18.72
CA ASP A 64 -7.33 2.85 -19.95
C ASP A 64 -8.55 3.76 -19.65
N GLU A 65 -9.27 3.50 -18.54
CA GLU A 65 -10.35 4.39 -18.06
C GLU A 65 -9.80 5.69 -17.48
N TYR A 66 -8.72 5.62 -16.71
CA TYR A 66 -8.07 6.76 -16.07
C TYR A 66 -7.46 7.74 -17.08
N ASN A 67 -7.06 7.22 -18.25
CA ASN A 67 -6.65 7.96 -19.46
C ASN A 67 -5.54 9.00 -19.21
N ARG A 68 -4.44 8.58 -18.57
CA ARG A 68 -3.24 9.40 -18.39
C ARG A 68 -2.06 8.86 -19.19
N GLU A 69 -1.52 9.71 -20.05
CA GLU A 69 -0.45 9.33 -21.00
C GLU A 69 0.88 8.96 -20.33
N ASN A 70 1.15 9.50 -19.11
CA ASN A 70 2.40 9.23 -18.40
C ASN A 70 2.33 8.02 -17.46
N VAL A 71 1.21 7.26 -17.43
CA VAL A 71 1.04 6.06 -16.58
C VAL A 71 0.97 4.83 -17.46
N ARG A 72 1.73 3.79 -17.10
CA ARG A 72 1.64 2.48 -17.76
C ARG A 72 1.81 1.32 -16.78
N VAL A 73 1.43 0.13 -17.19
CA VAL A 73 1.64 -1.13 -16.46
C VAL A 73 2.92 -1.79 -16.93
N ALA A 74 3.73 -2.28 -15.99
CA ALA A 74 4.79 -3.24 -16.22
C ALA A 74 4.45 -4.54 -15.48
N VAL A 75 4.49 -5.65 -16.23
CA VAL A 75 4.15 -6.96 -15.66
C VAL A 75 5.45 -7.65 -15.25
N GLU A 76 5.55 -7.99 -13.96
CA GLU A 76 6.68 -8.73 -13.42
C GLU A 76 6.74 -10.11 -14.07
N SER A 77 7.81 -10.40 -14.80
CA SER A 77 8.01 -11.70 -15.44
C SER A 77 8.21 -12.78 -14.38
N GLN A 78 7.18 -13.61 -14.16
CA GLN A 78 7.23 -14.76 -13.26
C GLN A 78 7.36 -16.05 -14.07
N GLN A 79 8.37 -16.88 -13.79
CA GLN A 79 8.48 -18.22 -14.40
C GLN A 79 7.72 -19.27 -13.57
N SER A 80 7.47 -19.01 -12.28
CA SER A 80 6.63 -19.85 -11.40
C SER A 80 6.27 -19.12 -10.09
N GLU A 81 5.24 -19.60 -9.34
CA GLU A 81 4.92 -19.08 -8.00
C GLU A 81 6.06 -19.25 -6.98
N GLU A 82 6.95 -20.21 -7.21
CA GLU A 82 8.10 -20.49 -6.33
C GLU A 82 9.30 -19.56 -6.63
N GLU A 83 9.32 -18.90 -7.80
CA GLU A 83 10.39 -18.03 -8.27
C GLU A 83 9.98 -16.56 -8.28
N LYS A 84 9.20 -16.11 -7.28
CA LYS A 84 8.87 -14.69 -7.16
C LYS A 84 10.14 -13.87 -6.94
N PRO A 85 10.37 -12.82 -7.76
CA PRO A 85 11.57 -12.00 -7.60
C PRO A 85 11.61 -11.26 -6.26
N GLY A 86 10.47 -11.17 -5.54
CA GLY A 86 10.27 -10.28 -4.41
C GLY A 86 10.22 -8.81 -4.84
N THR A 87 9.88 -7.93 -3.92
CA THR A 87 9.67 -6.50 -4.23
C THR A 87 10.92 -5.83 -4.79
N ILE A 88 12.09 -6.07 -4.19
CA ILE A 88 13.37 -5.50 -4.65
C ILE A 88 13.79 -6.15 -5.97
N GLY A 89 13.58 -7.46 -6.11
CA GLY A 89 13.89 -8.17 -7.36
C GLY A 89 13.04 -7.67 -8.53
N ALA A 90 11.76 -7.37 -8.31
CA ALA A 90 10.89 -6.75 -9.32
C ALA A 90 11.41 -5.38 -9.76
N ILE A 91 11.87 -4.55 -8.81
CA ILE A 91 12.49 -3.26 -9.12
C ILE A 91 13.78 -3.46 -9.95
N ILE A 92 14.65 -4.40 -9.58
CA ILE A 92 15.89 -4.68 -10.29
C ILE A 92 15.61 -5.12 -11.73
N ASN A 93 14.67 -6.07 -11.92
CA ASN A 93 14.26 -6.50 -13.24
C ASN A 93 13.74 -5.35 -14.09
N LEU A 94 12.92 -4.48 -13.48
CA LEU A 94 12.39 -3.30 -14.16
C LEU A 94 13.51 -2.30 -14.55
N LEU A 95 14.50 -2.09 -13.67
CA LEU A 95 15.66 -1.24 -13.97
C LEU A 95 16.45 -1.78 -15.17
N ASP A 96 16.61 -3.10 -15.26
CA ASP A 96 17.35 -3.75 -16.35
C ASP A 96 16.55 -3.74 -17.68
N GLU A 97 15.25 -4.02 -17.63
CA GLU A 97 14.40 -4.11 -18.81
C GLU A 97 14.13 -2.74 -19.43
N GLU A 98 14.00 -1.69 -18.61
CA GLU A 98 13.58 -0.36 -19.04
C GLU A 98 14.74 0.65 -19.17
N ASP A 99 15.99 0.22 -18.91
CA ASP A 99 17.19 1.07 -18.95
C ASP A 99 16.98 2.41 -18.20
N ILE A 100 16.44 2.33 -16.96
CA ILE A 100 16.10 3.50 -16.18
C ILE A 100 17.40 4.17 -15.67
N ASP A 101 17.76 5.26 -16.31
CA ASP A 101 18.93 6.08 -16.02
C ASP A 101 18.50 7.51 -15.60
N ASP A 102 17.69 7.61 -14.54
CA ASP A 102 17.11 8.85 -14.03
C ASP A 102 16.93 8.80 -12.51
N ASP A 103 16.54 9.90 -11.89
CA ASP A 103 16.03 9.91 -10.52
C ASP A 103 14.79 9.00 -10.43
N LEU A 104 14.71 8.20 -9.38
CA LEU A 104 13.68 7.18 -9.19
C LEU A 104 12.90 7.40 -7.89
N LEU A 105 11.57 7.42 -8.00
CA LEU A 105 10.66 7.20 -6.88
C LEU A 105 10.25 5.74 -6.85
N VAL A 106 10.23 5.14 -5.65
CA VAL A 106 9.66 3.80 -5.39
C VAL A 106 8.58 3.96 -4.33
N ILE A 107 7.36 3.55 -4.66
CA ILE A 107 6.17 3.84 -3.85
C ILE A 107 5.35 2.56 -3.68
N GLY A 108 5.00 2.20 -2.44
CA GLY A 108 4.04 1.14 -2.15
C GLY A 108 2.64 1.53 -2.59
N GLY A 109 2.07 0.84 -3.58
CA GLY A 109 0.77 1.14 -4.19
C GLY A 109 -0.44 0.85 -3.29
N ASP A 110 -0.22 0.30 -2.13
CA ASP A 110 -1.22 -0.12 -1.15
C ASP A 110 -1.30 0.80 0.08
N ASN A 111 -0.69 1.97 -0.01
CA ASN A 111 -0.63 2.97 1.06
C ASN A 111 -1.44 4.22 0.69
N TYR A 112 -1.96 4.89 1.70
CA TYR A 112 -2.51 6.23 1.60
C TYR A 112 -1.63 7.22 2.34
N TYR A 113 -1.34 8.37 1.73
CA TYR A 113 -0.53 9.46 2.28
C TYR A 113 -1.25 10.79 2.11
N SER A 114 -1.15 11.68 3.09
CA SER A 114 -1.71 13.04 3.00
C SER A 114 -0.66 14.15 2.87
N PHE A 115 0.63 13.80 2.71
CA PHE A 115 1.67 14.81 2.50
C PHE A 115 1.68 15.32 1.05
N ASN A 116 2.23 16.53 0.86
CA ASN A 116 2.37 17.12 -0.47
C ASN A 116 3.63 16.59 -1.16
N THR A 117 3.47 15.86 -2.27
CA THR A 117 4.59 15.27 -3.01
C THR A 117 5.53 16.32 -3.61
N SER A 118 5.03 17.52 -3.97
CA SER A 118 5.88 18.62 -4.45
C SER A 118 6.85 19.11 -3.36
N ASP A 119 6.37 19.26 -2.12
CA ASP A 119 7.24 19.65 -0.98
C ASP A 119 8.30 18.59 -0.68
N PHE A 120 7.91 17.32 -0.79
CA PHE A 120 8.83 16.19 -0.67
C PHE A 120 9.90 16.22 -1.77
N LEU A 121 9.53 16.40 -3.03
CA LEU A 121 10.49 16.47 -4.15
C LEU A 121 11.42 17.69 -4.02
N ASP A 122 10.93 18.82 -3.54
CA ASP A 122 11.76 19.98 -3.24
C ASP A 122 12.76 19.71 -2.10
N PHE A 123 12.37 18.89 -1.12
CA PHE A 123 13.29 18.43 -0.09
C PHE A 123 14.36 17.50 -0.70
N CYS A 124 13.98 16.51 -1.52
CA CYS A 124 14.89 15.57 -2.17
C CYS A 124 15.96 16.29 -3.01
N ARG A 125 15.57 17.31 -3.78
CA ARG A 125 16.50 18.12 -4.60
C ARG A 125 17.59 18.83 -3.79
N ARG A 126 17.39 19.03 -2.49
CA ARG A 126 18.37 19.64 -1.57
C ARG A 126 19.28 18.63 -0.89
N LYS A 127 19.03 17.30 -1.11
CA LYS A 127 19.82 16.22 -0.52
C LYS A 127 20.73 15.56 -1.53
N GLU A 128 21.87 15.09 -1.06
CA GLU A 128 22.89 14.46 -1.91
C GLU A 128 22.82 12.92 -1.89
N GLY A 129 21.71 12.33 -1.43
CA GLY A 129 21.51 10.88 -1.34
C GLY A 129 20.04 10.49 -1.30
N PRO A 130 19.76 9.20 -1.19
CA PRO A 130 18.40 8.69 -1.12
C PRO A 130 17.61 9.26 0.08
N VAL A 131 16.29 9.41 -0.11
CA VAL A 131 15.39 9.90 0.92
C VAL A 131 14.28 8.87 1.15
N ASN A 132 14.07 8.51 2.41
CA ASN A 132 12.93 7.69 2.85
C ASN A 132 11.89 8.58 3.53
N VAL A 133 10.63 8.48 3.10
CA VAL A 133 9.52 9.11 3.81
C VAL A 133 9.24 8.30 5.07
N VAL A 134 9.17 8.99 6.21
CA VAL A 134 8.91 8.38 7.52
C VAL A 134 7.73 9.02 8.21
N TYR A 135 7.02 8.22 9.00
CA TYR A 135 5.87 8.64 9.79
C TYR A 135 6.04 8.28 11.27
N ASP A 136 5.74 9.20 12.16
CA ASP A 136 5.77 8.93 13.60
C ASP A 136 4.47 8.22 14.03
N VAL A 137 4.54 6.90 14.22
CA VAL A 137 3.39 6.08 14.66
C VAL A 137 3.06 6.29 16.15
N LYS A 138 3.92 7.00 16.92
CA LYS A 138 3.73 7.38 18.34
C LYS A 138 3.52 6.21 19.30
N ASP A 139 3.69 4.98 18.84
CA ASP A 139 3.47 3.76 19.60
C ASP A 139 4.57 2.75 19.27
N LEU A 140 5.30 2.29 20.30
CA LEU A 140 6.41 1.33 20.13
C LEU A 140 5.91 -0.07 19.78
N ASP A 141 4.72 -0.45 20.23
CA ASP A 141 4.14 -1.76 19.90
C ASP A 141 3.75 -1.80 18.41
N LEU A 142 3.14 -0.73 17.89
CA LEU A 142 2.85 -0.58 16.47
C LEU A 142 4.14 -0.53 15.64
N ALA A 143 5.19 0.12 16.13
CA ALA A 143 6.47 0.25 15.45
C ALA A 143 7.12 -1.11 15.14
N THR A 144 6.85 -2.17 15.90
CA THR A 144 7.38 -3.53 15.64
C THR A 144 6.98 -4.10 14.29
N GLY A 145 5.91 -3.57 13.67
CA GLY A 145 5.39 -4.03 12.38
C GLY A 145 6.10 -3.45 11.14
N PHE A 146 6.98 -2.44 11.33
CA PHE A 146 7.55 -1.63 10.25
C PHE A 146 9.09 -1.61 10.30
N GLY A 147 9.70 -1.17 9.21
CA GLY A 147 11.09 -0.72 9.23
C GLY A 147 11.19 0.56 10.06
N ILE A 148 12.07 0.58 11.07
CA ILE A 148 12.19 1.70 12.01
C ILE A 148 13.49 2.43 11.83
N VAL A 149 13.40 3.76 11.84
CA VAL A 149 14.52 4.67 11.57
C VAL A 149 14.94 5.40 12.84
N ASP A 150 16.24 5.40 13.17
CA ASP A 150 16.87 6.34 14.10
C ASP A 150 17.59 7.43 13.28
N THR A 151 17.44 8.70 13.68
CA THR A 151 17.94 9.84 12.90
C THR A 151 18.82 10.78 13.70
N GLU A 152 19.74 11.42 13.00
CA GLU A 152 20.46 12.62 13.49
C GLU A 152 20.10 13.81 12.60
N GLY A 153 19.19 14.64 13.07
CA GLY A 153 18.52 15.63 12.23
C GLY A 153 17.62 14.93 11.21
N ASP A 154 17.87 15.14 9.93
CA ASP A 154 17.19 14.46 8.83
C ASP A 154 18.00 13.32 8.19
N LYS A 155 19.20 13.03 8.73
CA LYS A 155 20.04 11.93 8.25
C LYS A 155 19.72 10.64 8.98
N ILE A 156 19.61 9.54 8.24
CA ILE A 156 19.48 8.18 8.82
C ILE A 156 20.78 7.84 9.52
N LYS A 157 20.68 7.53 10.81
CA LYS A 157 21.77 7.05 11.64
C LYS A 157 21.74 5.53 11.77
N ASP A 158 20.53 4.96 11.86
CA ASP A 158 20.29 3.54 11.93
C ASP A 158 18.94 3.18 11.35
N PHE A 159 18.81 1.98 10.80
CA PHE A 159 17.58 1.43 10.26
C PHE A 159 17.48 -0.05 10.63
N VAL A 160 16.34 -0.46 11.18
CA VAL A 160 16.11 -1.86 11.55
C VAL A 160 14.76 -2.32 11.01
N GLU A 161 14.75 -3.38 10.21
CA GLU A 161 13.53 -3.95 9.65
C GLU A 161 12.79 -4.80 10.69
N LYS A 162 11.56 -4.41 11.05
CA LYS A 162 10.66 -5.09 11.99
C LYS A 162 11.32 -5.52 13.31
N PRO A 163 11.88 -4.59 14.07
CA PRO A 163 12.60 -4.91 15.31
C PRO A 163 11.65 -5.37 16.42
N GLU A 164 12.06 -6.36 17.22
CA GLU A 164 11.36 -6.72 18.45
C GLU A 164 11.38 -5.59 19.51
N GLN A 165 12.40 -4.75 19.46
CA GLN A 165 12.59 -3.60 20.36
C GLN A 165 12.92 -2.37 19.48
N PRO A 166 11.90 -1.62 19.02
CA PRO A 166 12.10 -0.47 18.16
C PRO A 166 12.93 0.63 18.82
N PRO A 167 13.98 1.17 18.15
CA PRO A 167 14.79 2.26 18.70
C PRO A 167 14.06 3.60 18.67
N SER A 168 13.00 3.74 17.89
CA SER A 168 12.18 4.95 17.76
C SER A 168 10.75 4.58 17.34
N THR A 169 9.88 5.57 17.15
CA THR A 169 8.54 5.43 16.59
C THR A 169 8.45 5.90 15.13
N LEU A 170 9.59 6.23 14.49
CA LEU A 170 9.64 6.67 13.10
C LEU A 170 9.61 5.46 12.14
N ALA A 171 8.44 5.17 11.60
CA ALA A 171 8.22 4.08 10.66
C ALA A 171 8.54 4.50 9.21
N SER A 172 9.21 3.66 8.47
CA SER A 172 9.39 3.76 7.03
C SER A 172 8.08 3.46 6.32
N THR A 173 7.65 4.34 5.41
CA THR A 173 6.31 4.29 4.81
C THR A 173 6.27 3.62 3.44
N ALA A 174 7.33 2.95 3.02
CA ALA A 174 7.47 2.42 1.66
C ALA A 174 7.33 3.49 0.56
N PHE A 175 7.82 4.69 0.82
CA PHE A 175 7.95 5.77 -0.14
C PHE A 175 9.41 6.26 -0.15
N TYR A 176 10.12 6.03 -1.26
CA TYR A 176 11.56 6.25 -1.37
C TYR A 176 11.90 7.07 -2.60
N TYR A 177 12.86 7.97 -2.46
CA TYR A 177 13.53 8.65 -3.56
C TYR A 177 14.98 8.20 -3.67
N PHE A 178 15.41 7.85 -4.86
CA PHE A 178 16.80 7.56 -5.18
C PHE A 178 17.26 8.53 -6.27
N PRO A 179 18.27 9.39 -6.01
CA PRO A 179 18.88 10.16 -7.08
C PRO A 179 19.55 9.20 -8.08
N ARG A 180 19.60 9.57 -9.35
CA ARG A 180 20.16 8.77 -10.46
C ARG A 180 21.47 8.07 -10.11
N LYS A 181 22.39 8.79 -9.45
CA LYS A 181 23.70 8.24 -9.04
C LYS A 181 23.62 7.08 -8.02
N ASP A 182 22.52 6.97 -7.29
CA ASP A 182 22.31 5.98 -6.23
C ASP A 182 21.35 4.86 -6.63
N VAL A 183 20.74 4.91 -7.82
CA VAL A 183 19.87 3.83 -8.35
C VAL A 183 20.65 2.51 -8.48
N GLU A 184 21.94 2.56 -8.76
CA GLU A 184 22.83 1.38 -8.77
C GLU A 184 22.92 0.63 -7.42
N LEU A 185 22.41 1.21 -6.32
CA LEU A 185 22.36 0.54 -5.01
C LEU A 185 21.52 -0.74 -5.05
N PHE A 186 20.49 -0.80 -5.87
CA PHE A 186 19.68 -2.00 -6.06
C PHE A 186 20.51 -3.18 -6.56
N HIS A 187 21.30 -3.00 -7.60
CA HIS A 187 22.19 -4.03 -8.14
C HIS A 187 23.35 -4.39 -7.21
N LYS A 188 23.90 -3.38 -6.50
CA LYS A 188 24.96 -3.62 -5.50
C LYS A 188 24.44 -4.44 -4.33
N TYR A 189 23.19 -4.19 -3.91
CA TYR A 189 22.50 -4.94 -2.87
C TYR A 189 22.29 -6.41 -3.28
N GLU A 190 21.68 -6.65 -4.44
CA GLU A 190 21.47 -8.00 -4.96
C GLU A 190 22.81 -8.75 -5.04
N LYS A 191 23.82 -8.13 -5.66
CA LYS A 191 25.14 -8.73 -5.79
C LYS A 191 25.78 -9.08 -4.43
N HIS A 192 25.57 -8.22 -3.41
CA HIS A 192 26.10 -8.46 -2.06
C HIS A 192 25.52 -9.73 -1.44
N PHE A 193 24.20 -9.96 -1.58
CA PHE A 193 23.53 -11.09 -0.95
C PHE A 193 23.54 -12.36 -1.81
N LYS A 194 23.63 -12.25 -3.13
CA LYS A 194 23.66 -13.39 -4.07
C LYS A 194 24.78 -14.37 -3.79
N ASP A 195 25.92 -13.91 -3.26
CA ASP A 195 27.07 -14.71 -2.90
C ASP A 195 27.07 -15.15 -1.42
N THR A 196 25.96 -14.96 -0.70
CA THR A 196 25.77 -15.36 0.70
C THR A 196 24.84 -16.56 0.83
N ASP A 197 24.79 -17.17 2.02
CA ASP A 197 23.83 -18.25 2.34
C ASP A 197 22.42 -17.73 2.69
N VAL A 198 22.14 -16.41 2.53
CA VAL A 198 20.83 -15.81 2.79
C VAL A 198 19.89 -16.15 1.65
N PRO A 199 18.73 -16.80 1.91
CA PRO A 199 17.76 -17.12 0.87
C PRO A 199 17.21 -15.89 0.17
N ALA A 200 16.95 -15.97 -1.14
CA ALA A 200 16.51 -14.84 -1.97
C ALA A 200 15.20 -14.20 -1.45
N ASP A 201 14.25 -15.00 -0.98
CA ASP A 201 13.00 -14.55 -0.36
C ASP A 201 13.19 -13.70 0.91
N LYS A 202 14.39 -13.75 1.52
CA LYS A 202 14.71 -12.98 2.72
C LYS A 202 15.28 -11.59 2.42
N TYR A 203 16.02 -11.43 1.33
CA TYR A 203 16.62 -10.14 1.01
C TYR A 203 15.97 -9.42 -0.17
N LEU A 204 15.19 -10.09 -1.01
CA LEU A 204 14.53 -9.47 -2.15
C LEU A 204 13.07 -9.05 -1.89
N ASP A 205 12.42 -9.55 -0.82
CA ASP A 205 10.98 -9.33 -0.61
C ASP A 205 10.67 -8.04 0.20
N GLU A 206 11.53 -7.67 1.13
CA GLU A 206 11.30 -6.53 2.03
C GLU A 206 12.16 -5.31 1.64
N PRO A 207 11.57 -4.21 1.10
CA PRO A 207 12.31 -3.01 0.71
C PRO A 207 13.13 -2.39 1.85
N GLY A 208 12.65 -2.50 3.09
CA GLY A 208 13.37 -2.01 4.27
C GLY A 208 14.75 -2.63 4.45
N ARG A 209 14.96 -3.88 4.03
CA ARG A 209 16.29 -4.51 4.08
C ARG A 209 17.30 -3.88 3.12
N LEU A 210 16.84 -3.38 1.98
CA LEU A 210 17.68 -2.56 1.11
C LEU A 210 18.12 -1.28 1.84
N ILE A 211 17.21 -0.62 2.54
CA ILE A 211 17.50 0.62 3.28
C ILE A 211 18.45 0.33 4.44
N GLU A 212 18.19 -0.75 5.21
CA GLU A 212 19.04 -1.24 6.30
C GLU A 212 20.49 -1.48 5.84
N TRP A 213 20.68 -2.03 4.65
CA TRP A 213 22.01 -2.24 4.08
C TRP A 213 22.59 -0.95 3.48
N ALA A 214 21.78 -0.16 2.78
CA ALA A 214 22.26 0.98 1.99
C ALA A 214 22.70 2.17 2.86
N HIS A 215 22.05 2.40 4.03
CA HIS A 215 22.43 3.52 4.90
C HIS A 215 23.88 3.41 5.43
N GLU A 216 24.44 2.19 5.47
CA GLU A 216 25.86 1.98 5.79
C GLU A 216 26.82 2.30 4.62
N LYS A 217 26.31 2.42 3.39
CA LYS A 217 27.11 2.57 2.17
C LYS A 217 27.07 3.99 1.62
N THR A 218 25.99 4.70 1.87
CA THR A 218 25.79 6.08 1.43
C THR A 218 25.01 6.87 2.47
N ASP A 219 25.14 8.19 2.46
CA ASP A 219 24.32 9.06 3.28
C ASP A 219 22.87 9.00 2.79
N MET A 220 21.96 8.59 3.67
CA MET A 220 20.52 8.54 3.41
C MET A 220 19.79 9.51 4.34
N PHE A 221 18.68 10.02 3.89
CA PHE A 221 17.92 11.06 4.60
C PHE A 221 16.47 10.61 4.83
N THR A 222 15.79 11.27 5.77
CA THR A 222 14.37 11.09 6.04
C THR A 222 13.61 12.36 5.75
N TYR A 223 12.41 12.19 5.21
CA TYR A 223 11.39 13.22 5.13
C TYR A 223 10.24 12.83 6.06
N SER A 224 10.06 13.59 7.14
CA SER A 224 8.95 13.40 8.08
C SER A 224 7.85 14.40 7.78
N PHE A 225 6.60 13.99 7.91
CA PHE A 225 5.45 14.84 7.66
C PHE A 225 4.40 14.74 8.78
N ASP A 226 3.63 15.80 8.94
CA ASP A 226 2.43 15.83 9.77
C ASP A 226 1.23 15.53 8.87
N GLY A 227 0.34 14.63 9.30
CA GLY A 227 -0.83 14.26 8.53
C GLY A 227 -1.20 12.80 8.72
N ASP A 228 -1.77 12.19 7.70
CA ASP A 228 -2.26 10.82 7.74
C ASP A 228 -1.39 9.90 6.88
N TRP A 229 -1.12 8.73 7.42
CA TRP A 229 -0.54 7.59 6.73
C TRP A 229 -1.24 6.30 7.15
N TYR A 230 -1.66 5.52 6.17
CA TYR A 230 -2.26 4.20 6.38
C TYR A 230 -1.62 3.17 5.48
N ASP A 231 -1.02 2.13 6.08
CA ASP A 231 -0.75 0.85 5.41
C ASP A 231 -2.05 0.03 5.42
N ILE A 232 -2.73 -0.02 4.27
CA ILE A 232 -4.02 -0.70 4.14
C ILE A 232 -3.79 -2.21 4.05
N GLY A 233 -3.40 -2.82 5.16
CA GLY A 233 -3.06 -4.24 5.26
C GLY A 233 -3.98 -5.06 6.16
N THR A 234 -4.92 -4.42 6.86
CA THR A 234 -5.86 -5.06 7.80
C THR A 234 -7.25 -4.46 7.65
N VAL A 235 -8.27 -5.13 8.22
CA VAL A 235 -9.66 -4.60 8.29
C VAL A 235 -9.66 -3.22 8.95
N GLN A 236 -9.02 -3.13 10.12
CA GLN A 236 -8.98 -1.88 10.87
C GLN A 236 -8.28 -0.76 10.09
N GLY A 237 -7.09 -1.02 9.54
CA GLY A 237 -6.35 -0.04 8.74
C GLY A 237 -7.14 0.43 7.51
N TYR A 238 -7.93 -0.45 6.89
CA TYR A 238 -8.78 -0.07 5.77
C TYR A 238 -9.96 0.82 6.19
N VAL A 239 -10.63 0.48 7.29
CA VAL A 239 -11.71 1.31 7.84
C VAL A 239 -11.19 2.68 8.31
N GLU A 240 -10.04 2.73 8.96
CA GLU A 240 -9.39 3.98 9.39
C GLU A 240 -9.00 4.86 8.18
N ALA A 241 -8.38 4.26 7.15
CA ALA A 241 -8.05 4.97 5.92
C ALA A 241 -9.31 5.50 5.22
N MET A 242 -10.39 4.70 5.18
CA MET A 242 -11.67 5.12 4.63
C MET A 242 -12.23 6.32 5.40
N SER A 243 -12.15 6.29 6.74
CA SER A 243 -12.64 7.37 7.61
C SER A 243 -11.86 8.66 7.47
N SER A 244 -10.56 8.60 7.10
CA SER A 244 -9.74 9.79 6.91
C SER A 244 -10.04 10.53 5.62
N VAL A 245 -10.44 9.80 4.57
CA VAL A 245 -10.76 10.40 3.25
C VAL A 245 -12.24 10.77 3.09
N VAL A 246 -13.07 10.37 4.07
CA VAL A 246 -14.52 10.58 4.04
C VAL A 246 -14.97 11.28 5.33
N ASP A 247 -15.74 12.34 5.20
CA ASP A 247 -16.34 13.01 6.35
C ASP A 247 -17.62 12.25 6.79
N GLY A 248 -17.48 11.41 7.81
CA GLY A 248 -18.54 10.57 8.37
C GLY A 248 -18.82 9.29 7.56
N ASN A 249 -20.05 8.80 7.64
CA ASN A 249 -20.46 7.56 6.99
C ASN A 249 -20.75 7.77 5.50
N ILE A 250 -20.51 6.75 4.66
CA ILE A 250 -21.03 6.67 3.29
C ILE A 250 -22.17 5.65 3.27
N ILE A 251 -23.39 6.08 3.04
CA ILE A 251 -24.55 5.19 2.89
C ILE A 251 -25.16 5.43 1.52
N LYS A 252 -24.74 4.65 0.53
CA LYS A 252 -25.31 4.67 -0.84
C LYS A 252 -26.35 3.59 -1.07
N GLY A 253 -26.45 2.62 -0.15
CA GLY A 253 -27.47 1.59 -0.13
C GLY A 253 -28.72 2.01 0.61
N ASP A 254 -29.73 1.14 0.59
CA ASP A 254 -30.99 1.31 1.31
C ASP A 254 -30.88 0.80 2.75
N THR A 255 -31.50 1.51 3.71
CA THR A 255 -31.52 1.11 5.12
C THR A 255 -32.95 1.12 5.64
N GLU A 256 -33.37 0.02 6.27
CA GLU A 256 -34.69 -0.12 6.91
C GLU A 256 -34.52 -0.63 8.36
N ASN A 257 -35.03 0.12 9.33
CA ASN A 257 -35.00 -0.20 10.76
C ASN A 257 -33.59 -0.60 11.28
N SER A 258 -32.53 -0.01 10.72
CA SER A 258 -31.14 -0.36 11.02
C SER A 258 -30.49 0.74 11.85
N ASP A 259 -29.58 0.34 12.76
CA ASP A 259 -28.77 1.22 13.58
C ASP A 259 -27.37 1.37 12.95
N ILE A 260 -27.05 2.56 12.49
CA ILE A 260 -25.80 2.87 11.79
C ILE A 260 -24.88 3.65 12.74
N GLY A 261 -23.87 2.97 13.24
CA GLY A 261 -22.84 3.55 14.10
C GLY A 261 -21.83 4.43 13.36
N GLU A 262 -20.63 4.53 13.91
CA GLU A 262 -19.52 5.29 13.31
C GLU A 262 -18.76 4.45 12.27
N ASN A 263 -18.11 5.14 11.31
CA ASN A 263 -17.24 4.55 10.30
C ASN A 263 -17.91 3.41 9.50
N VAL A 264 -19.11 3.67 9.01
CA VAL A 264 -19.89 2.73 8.22
C VAL A 264 -19.93 3.16 6.76
N PHE A 265 -19.50 2.25 5.88
CA PHE A 265 -19.42 2.48 4.44
C PHE A 265 -20.23 1.42 3.70
N VAL A 266 -21.42 1.80 3.23
CA VAL A 266 -22.35 0.94 2.48
C VAL A 266 -22.38 1.41 1.04
N MET A 267 -21.97 0.56 0.12
CA MET A 267 -21.86 0.87 -1.30
C MET A 267 -23.22 0.73 -2.01
N GLU A 268 -23.27 1.21 -3.24
CA GLU A 268 -24.47 1.25 -4.08
C GLU A 268 -25.10 -0.14 -4.29
N GLY A 269 -26.45 -0.18 -4.31
CA GLY A 269 -27.21 -1.40 -4.53
C GLY A 269 -27.31 -2.36 -3.32
N SER A 270 -26.68 -1.99 -2.19
CA SER A 270 -26.78 -2.80 -0.98
C SER A 270 -27.99 -2.44 -0.13
N THR A 271 -28.50 -3.41 0.65
CA THR A 271 -29.64 -3.24 1.55
C THR A 271 -29.30 -3.70 2.96
N LEU A 272 -29.60 -2.86 3.96
CA LEU A 272 -29.49 -3.20 5.38
C LEU A 272 -30.88 -3.17 5.99
N LYS A 273 -31.33 -4.29 6.61
CA LYS A 273 -32.62 -4.36 7.24
C LYS A 273 -32.55 -4.95 8.63
N ASN A 274 -33.13 -4.27 9.62
CA ASN A 274 -33.08 -4.64 11.03
C ASN A 274 -31.66 -4.94 11.53
N THR A 275 -30.65 -4.24 11.03
CA THR A 275 -29.23 -4.55 11.19
C THR A 275 -28.51 -3.44 11.96
N THR A 276 -27.59 -3.82 12.86
CA THR A 276 -26.67 -2.89 13.51
C THR A 276 -25.31 -2.98 12.84
N VAL A 277 -24.76 -1.84 12.38
CA VAL A 277 -23.45 -1.80 11.72
C VAL A 277 -22.55 -0.74 12.33
N GLU A 278 -21.30 -1.09 12.61
CA GLU A 278 -20.28 -0.19 13.18
C GLU A 278 -18.88 -0.54 12.66
N ASN A 279 -18.04 0.46 12.34
CA ASN A 279 -16.66 0.29 11.89
C ASN A 279 -16.54 -0.75 10.77
N SER A 280 -17.36 -0.67 9.72
CA SER A 280 -17.46 -1.74 8.73
C SER A 280 -17.67 -1.22 7.32
N ILE A 281 -17.19 -2.01 6.35
CA ILE A 281 -17.35 -1.75 4.93
C ILE A 281 -18.24 -2.84 4.32
N ILE A 282 -19.31 -2.43 3.66
CA ILE A 282 -20.23 -3.30 2.94
C ILE A 282 -20.19 -2.90 1.47
N PHE A 283 -19.63 -3.77 0.65
CA PHE A 283 -19.48 -3.55 -0.78
C PHE A 283 -20.83 -3.63 -1.52
N ALA A 284 -20.81 -3.25 -2.79
CA ALA A 284 -21.99 -3.09 -3.61
C ALA A 284 -22.84 -4.37 -3.76
N ASN A 285 -24.15 -4.19 -3.92
CA ASN A 285 -25.12 -5.26 -4.19
C ASN A 285 -25.14 -6.36 -3.12
N THR A 286 -25.00 -6.00 -1.85
CA THR A 286 -24.97 -6.93 -0.70
C THR A 286 -26.20 -6.70 0.16
N GLU A 287 -26.86 -7.78 0.58
CA GLU A 287 -28.02 -7.75 1.46
C GLU A 287 -27.63 -8.24 2.86
N VAL A 288 -27.96 -7.45 3.89
CA VAL A 288 -27.72 -7.79 5.30
C VAL A 288 -29.01 -7.59 6.08
N ASN A 289 -29.53 -8.68 6.64
CA ASN A 289 -30.81 -8.69 7.34
C ASN A 289 -30.64 -9.26 8.76
N ASP A 290 -31.36 -8.69 9.73
CA ASP A 290 -31.51 -9.20 11.11
C ASP A 290 -30.15 -9.56 11.77
N SER A 291 -29.10 -8.74 11.57
CA SER A 291 -27.69 -9.06 11.88
C SER A 291 -26.97 -7.93 12.61
N GLU A 292 -25.88 -8.25 13.32
CA GLU A 292 -24.97 -7.28 13.92
C GLU A 292 -23.58 -7.38 13.27
N ILE A 293 -23.09 -6.31 12.62
CA ILE A 293 -21.83 -6.28 11.86
C ILE A 293 -20.87 -5.27 12.47
N ARG A 294 -19.72 -5.73 13.01
CA ARG A 294 -18.72 -4.88 13.65
C ARG A 294 -17.30 -5.18 13.17
N ASN A 295 -16.51 -4.14 12.91
CA ASN A 295 -15.11 -4.22 12.48
C ASN A 295 -14.92 -5.23 11.33
N SER A 296 -15.79 -5.19 10.32
CA SER A 296 -15.88 -6.24 9.31
C SER A 296 -15.92 -5.66 7.90
N ILE A 297 -15.48 -6.46 6.94
CA ILE A 297 -15.62 -6.14 5.52
C ILE A 297 -16.43 -7.26 4.87
N ILE A 298 -17.56 -6.90 4.24
CA ILE A 298 -18.42 -7.81 3.49
C ILE A 298 -18.31 -7.42 2.01
N ASP A 299 -17.87 -8.34 1.17
CA ASP A 299 -17.67 -8.11 -0.25
C ASP A 299 -19.01 -8.05 -1.01
N LYS A 300 -18.93 -7.79 -2.29
CA LYS A 300 -20.10 -7.62 -3.17
C LYS A 300 -20.91 -8.92 -3.34
N PHE A 301 -22.20 -8.76 -3.63
CA PHE A 301 -23.13 -9.86 -3.91
C PHE A 301 -23.27 -10.89 -2.79
N CYS A 302 -23.13 -10.46 -1.54
CA CYS A 302 -23.36 -11.33 -0.38
C CYS A 302 -24.82 -11.24 0.11
N GLU A 303 -25.31 -12.32 0.69
CA GLU A 303 -26.62 -12.41 1.36
C GLU A 303 -26.36 -12.89 2.80
N ILE A 304 -26.59 -12.03 3.78
CA ILE A 304 -26.32 -12.28 5.20
C ILE A 304 -27.65 -12.15 5.96
N GLU A 305 -28.06 -13.21 6.65
CA GLU A 305 -29.32 -13.22 7.41
C GLU A 305 -29.12 -13.89 8.79
N ASP A 306 -29.66 -13.26 9.84
CA ASP A 306 -29.64 -13.76 11.24
C ASP A 306 -28.21 -14.15 11.70
N THR A 307 -27.20 -13.34 11.33
CA THR A 307 -25.78 -13.66 11.54
C THR A 307 -25.00 -12.49 12.12
N ASP A 308 -24.50 -12.61 13.37
CA ASP A 308 -23.66 -11.61 13.99
C ASP A 308 -22.18 -11.82 13.62
N MET A 309 -21.50 -10.74 13.20
CA MET A 309 -20.12 -10.78 12.76
C MET A 309 -19.26 -9.74 13.47
N LYS A 310 -18.05 -10.16 13.86
CA LYS A 310 -17.03 -9.28 14.40
C LYS A 310 -15.64 -9.65 13.87
N ASN A 311 -14.89 -8.64 13.37
CA ASN A 311 -13.56 -8.83 12.79
C ASN A 311 -13.57 -9.81 11.61
N ALA A 312 -14.64 -9.82 10.82
CA ALA A 312 -14.84 -10.74 9.73
C ALA A 312 -14.41 -10.16 8.38
N LEU A 313 -13.90 -11.05 7.52
CA LEU A 313 -13.71 -10.80 6.10
C LEU A 313 -14.58 -11.80 5.34
N VAL A 314 -15.59 -11.30 4.64
CA VAL A 314 -16.56 -12.12 3.89
C VAL A 314 -16.33 -11.91 2.41
N GLY A 315 -16.05 -12.99 1.68
CA GLY A 315 -15.80 -12.95 0.24
C GLY A 315 -17.07 -12.78 -0.58
N GLU A 316 -16.92 -12.36 -1.83
CA GLU A 316 -18.03 -12.17 -2.76
C GLU A 316 -18.88 -13.43 -2.93
N HIS A 317 -20.18 -13.22 -3.24
CA HIS A 317 -21.18 -14.28 -3.43
C HIS A 317 -21.37 -15.23 -2.22
N THR A 318 -21.06 -14.78 -1.00
CA THR A 318 -21.28 -15.56 0.22
C THR A 318 -22.74 -15.42 0.67
N THR A 319 -23.35 -16.57 0.99
CA THR A 319 -24.67 -16.64 1.64
C THR A 319 -24.51 -17.26 3.04
N LEU A 320 -24.94 -16.56 4.08
CA LEU A 320 -24.87 -16.98 5.50
C LEU A 320 -26.22 -16.78 6.17
#